data_5658ecb8e3502e2e5f424a1399a71d97
#
_entry.id   5658ecb8e3502e2e5f424a1399a71d97
#
_cell.length_a   1.000
_cell.length_b   1.000
_cell.length_c   1.000
_cell.angle_alpha   90.00
_cell.angle_beta   90.00
_cell.angle_gamma   90.00
#
_symmetry.space_group_name_H-M   'P 1'
#
loop_
_entity.id
_entity.type
_entity.pdbx_description
1 polymer ?
#
loop_
_entity_poly.entity_id
_entity_poly.type
_entity_poly.pdbx_seq_one_letter_code
_entity_poly.pdbx_strand_id
1 'polypeptide(L)'
;AGKTTMINHINGLLFPDEGEIELFGASDSKGLVNARKRIGTVCEHAGLHDNYNARDNIKLNMKLRGIKNDKLIDQTIANVGLQGVGKKKFRNYSMGMKQRLAIGCAMLSGPDLLLLDEPINGLDPVGIVEIRNLLKQINQRFGVTILISSHILTELHELATDYIMIDRGQIIDCLSAAQLDAKCHRRLRLRTNDVKKVLDILAMRYNLVNVYVNGDEIIV
;
A
#
# COMPACT_ATOMS: atom_id res chain seq x y z
N ALA A 1 11.33 -10.80 -2.55
CA ALA A 1 11.51 -10.28 -3.91
C ALA A 1 10.38 -10.78 -4.81
N GLY A 2 9.97 -10.00 -5.86
CA GLY A 2 8.91 -10.38 -6.81
C GLY A 2 7.64 -9.52 -6.79
N LYS A 3 7.40 -8.68 -5.75
CA LYS A 3 6.20 -7.82 -5.63
C LYS A 3 6.04 -6.86 -6.82
N THR A 4 7.04 -6.04 -7.08
CA THR A 4 7.06 -5.09 -8.22
C THR A 4 6.96 -5.81 -9.56
N THR A 5 7.60 -6.96 -9.71
CA THR A 5 7.50 -7.79 -10.93
C THR A 5 6.06 -8.23 -11.17
N MET A 6 5.37 -8.72 -10.13
CA MET A 6 3.96 -9.11 -10.22
C MET A 6 3.07 -7.93 -10.60
N ILE A 7 3.26 -6.75 -9.97
CA ILE A 7 2.53 -5.52 -10.31
C ILE A 7 2.77 -5.15 -11.78
N ASN A 8 4.01 -5.26 -12.27
CA ASN A 8 4.36 -4.95 -13.66
C ASN A 8 3.72 -5.93 -14.66
N HIS A 9 3.57 -7.20 -14.33
CA HIS A 9 2.82 -8.17 -15.13
C HIS A 9 1.32 -7.80 -15.19
N ILE A 10 0.71 -7.48 -14.07
CA ILE A 10 -0.70 -7.03 -14.03
C ILE A 10 -0.89 -5.79 -14.90
N ASN A 11 0.01 -4.81 -14.81
CA ASN A 11 -0.03 -3.59 -15.62
C ASN A 11 0.28 -3.80 -17.12
N GLY A 12 0.84 -4.97 -17.49
CA GLY A 12 1.25 -5.25 -18.87
C GLY A 12 2.57 -4.57 -19.28
N LEU A 13 3.37 -4.18 -18.31
CA LEU A 13 4.74 -3.68 -18.53
C LEU A 13 5.75 -4.82 -18.71
N LEU A 14 5.41 -6.00 -18.21
CA LEU A 14 6.14 -7.24 -18.40
C LEU A 14 5.17 -8.32 -18.90
N PHE A 15 5.70 -9.24 -19.73
CA PHE A 15 4.97 -10.43 -20.18
C PHE A 15 5.52 -11.65 -19.44
N PRO A 16 4.65 -12.59 -18.99
CA PRO A 16 5.13 -13.83 -18.40
C PRO A 16 5.79 -14.72 -19.47
N ASP A 17 6.85 -15.40 -19.09
CA ASP A 17 7.48 -16.40 -19.96
C ASP A 17 6.61 -17.66 -20.05
N GLU A 18 5.92 -18.01 -18.95
CA GLU A 18 4.99 -19.13 -18.85
C GLU A 18 3.77 -18.73 -18.01
N GLY A 19 2.68 -19.50 -18.16
CA GLY A 19 1.42 -19.22 -17.46
C GLY A 19 0.57 -18.16 -18.14
N GLU A 20 -0.53 -17.76 -17.48
CA GLU A 20 -1.49 -16.80 -18.00
C GLU A 20 -1.87 -15.75 -16.95
N ILE A 21 -2.32 -14.60 -17.43
CA ILE A 21 -2.86 -13.51 -16.61
C ILE A 21 -4.34 -13.39 -16.92
N GLU A 22 -5.17 -13.48 -15.90
CA GLU A 22 -6.59 -13.18 -15.99
C GLU A 22 -6.91 -11.92 -15.18
N LEU A 23 -7.57 -10.94 -15.80
CA LEU A 23 -8.00 -9.70 -15.15
C LEU A 23 -9.48 -9.48 -15.42
N PHE A 24 -10.29 -9.47 -14.36
CA PHE A 24 -11.75 -9.26 -14.44
C PHE A 24 -12.44 -10.25 -15.41
N GLY A 25 -11.97 -11.51 -15.46
CA GLY A 25 -12.49 -12.55 -16.32
C GLY A 25 -11.98 -12.52 -17.77
N ALA A 26 -11.00 -11.66 -18.08
CA ALA A 26 -10.38 -11.58 -19.39
C ALA A 26 -8.93 -12.07 -19.36
N SER A 27 -8.55 -12.98 -20.28
CA SER A 27 -7.19 -13.50 -20.43
C SER A 27 -6.61 -13.26 -21.84
N ASP A 28 -7.46 -13.01 -22.85
CA ASP A 28 -6.99 -12.69 -24.20
C ASP A 28 -6.39 -11.27 -24.29
N SER A 29 -5.52 -11.04 -25.24
CA SER A 29 -4.78 -9.79 -25.41
C SER A 29 -5.69 -8.56 -25.49
N LYS A 30 -6.82 -8.64 -26.18
CA LYS A 30 -7.76 -7.53 -26.34
C LYS A 30 -8.57 -7.28 -25.08
N GLY A 31 -8.99 -8.33 -24.41
CA GLY A 31 -9.67 -8.28 -23.12
C GLY A 31 -8.77 -7.69 -22.03
N LEU A 32 -7.50 -8.11 -21.96
CA LEU A 32 -6.52 -7.58 -21.02
C LEU A 32 -6.26 -6.07 -21.21
N VAL A 33 -6.19 -5.57 -22.46
CA VAL A 33 -6.08 -4.13 -22.73
C VAL A 33 -7.28 -3.36 -22.16
N ASN A 34 -8.50 -3.89 -22.30
CA ASN A 34 -9.68 -3.26 -21.74
C ASN A 34 -9.77 -3.40 -20.23
N ALA A 35 -9.38 -4.55 -19.67
CA ALA A 35 -9.30 -4.79 -18.24
C ALA A 35 -8.35 -3.80 -17.55
N ARG A 36 -7.20 -3.52 -18.14
CA ARG A 36 -6.21 -2.56 -17.62
C ARG A 36 -6.71 -1.11 -17.57
N LYS A 37 -7.70 -0.72 -18.36
CA LYS A 37 -8.35 0.59 -18.25
C LYS A 37 -9.12 0.76 -16.94
N ARG A 38 -9.50 -0.34 -16.29
CA ARG A 38 -10.16 -0.40 -14.99
C ARG A 38 -9.18 -0.43 -13.80
N ILE A 39 -7.88 -0.33 -14.08
CA ILE A 39 -6.81 -0.36 -13.08
C ILE A 39 -6.20 1.03 -12.97
N GLY A 40 -6.12 1.56 -11.75
CA GLY A 40 -5.29 2.70 -11.39
C GLY A 40 -3.97 2.21 -10.83
N THR A 41 -2.83 2.79 -11.24
CA THR A 41 -1.53 2.36 -10.74
C THR A 41 -0.71 3.54 -10.26
N VAL A 42 -0.04 3.34 -9.12
CA VAL A 42 1.04 4.20 -8.62
C VAL A 42 2.27 3.33 -8.41
N CYS A 43 3.25 3.51 -9.29
CA CYS A 43 4.58 2.90 -9.14
C CYS A 43 5.43 3.74 -8.16
N GLU A 44 6.58 3.21 -7.74
CA GLU A 44 7.54 3.85 -6.83
C GLU A 44 7.86 5.31 -7.21
N HIS A 45 7.88 5.62 -8.50
CA HIS A 45 8.02 6.99 -9.01
C HIS A 45 6.67 7.46 -9.55
N ALA A 46 6.15 8.54 -8.98
CA ALA A 46 4.79 9.04 -9.22
C ALA A 46 4.47 9.39 -10.70
N GLY A 47 5.45 9.42 -11.61
CA GLY A 47 5.26 9.71 -13.04
C GLY A 47 4.63 11.09 -13.32
N LEU A 48 4.72 12.03 -12.37
CA LEU A 48 4.16 13.36 -12.47
C LEU A 48 5.23 14.40 -12.85
N HIS A 49 4.79 15.48 -13.47
CA HIS A 49 5.71 16.48 -14.02
C HIS A 49 6.18 17.46 -12.94
N ASP A 50 7.48 17.52 -12.68
CA ASP A 50 8.11 18.30 -11.61
C ASP A 50 7.83 19.81 -11.66
N ASN A 51 7.75 20.37 -12.85
CA ASN A 51 7.54 21.81 -13.07
C ASN A 51 6.05 22.22 -13.07
N TYR A 52 5.13 21.28 -12.98
CA TYR A 52 3.70 21.52 -12.93
C TYR A 52 3.22 21.59 -11.47
N ASN A 53 2.14 22.34 -11.23
CA ASN A 53 1.39 22.27 -9.97
C ASN A 53 0.41 21.07 -9.95
N ALA A 54 -0.37 20.90 -8.88
CA ALA A 54 -1.34 19.80 -8.78
C ALA A 54 -2.36 19.84 -9.92
N ARG A 55 -2.95 21.01 -10.19
CA ARG A 55 -3.98 21.21 -11.21
C ARG A 55 -3.46 20.84 -12.60
N ASP A 56 -2.26 21.30 -12.95
CA ASP A 56 -1.66 21.05 -14.27
C ASP A 56 -1.30 19.57 -14.45
N ASN A 57 -0.79 18.91 -13.40
CA ASN A 57 -0.52 17.46 -13.41
C ASN A 57 -1.79 16.66 -13.60
N ILE A 58 -2.86 16.99 -12.87
CA ILE A 58 -4.17 16.32 -13.02
C ILE A 58 -4.70 16.54 -14.44
N LYS A 59 -4.67 17.78 -14.96
CA LYS A 59 -5.14 18.12 -16.30
C LYS A 59 -4.37 17.36 -17.38
N LEU A 60 -3.04 17.22 -17.23
CA LEU A 60 -2.22 16.41 -18.13
C LEU A 60 -2.66 14.94 -18.10
N ASN A 61 -2.82 14.35 -16.93
CA ASN A 61 -3.26 12.97 -16.77
C ASN A 61 -4.67 12.73 -17.35
N MET A 62 -5.59 13.68 -17.14
CA MET A 62 -6.93 13.62 -17.77
C MET A 62 -6.84 13.63 -19.29
N LYS A 63 -5.99 14.51 -19.86
CA LYS A 63 -5.81 14.61 -21.32
C LYS A 63 -5.24 13.32 -21.90
N LEU A 64 -4.24 12.71 -21.26
CA LEU A 64 -3.64 11.43 -21.66
C LEU A 64 -4.66 10.27 -21.64
N ARG A 65 -5.65 10.33 -20.76
CA ARG A 65 -6.71 9.33 -20.60
C ARG A 65 -7.99 9.67 -21.40
N GLY A 66 -8.02 10.78 -22.12
CA GLY A 66 -9.20 11.23 -22.88
C GLY A 66 -10.36 11.73 -22.01
N ILE A 67 -10.12 12.07 -20.74
CA ILE A 67 -11.13 12.54 -19.79
C ILE A 67 -11.40 14.04 -20.02
N LYS A 68 -12.66 14.42 -20.28
CA LYS A 68 -13.07 15.79 -20.63
C LYS A 68 -13.98 16.44 -19.55
N ASN A 69 -13.68 16.23 -18.28
CA ASN A 69 -14.51 16.77 -17.19
C ASN A 69 -13.67 17.60 -16.21
N ASP A 70 -13.55 18.90 -16.46
CA ASP A 70 -12.72 19.81 -15.67
C ASP A 70 -13.13 19.89 -14.17
N LYS A 71 -14.37 19.54 -13.81
CA LYS A 71 -14.82 19.48 -12.41
C LYS A 71 -14.03 18.43 -11.62
N LEU A 72 -13.54 17.38 -12.28
CA LEU A 72 -12.73 16.36 -11.63
C LEU A 72 -11.40 16.90 -11.08
N ILE A 73 -10.88 17.99 -11.62
CA ILE A 73 -9.63 18.58 -11.14
C ILE A 73 -9.77 19.02 -9.68
N ASP A 74 -10.79 19.84 -9.39
CA ASP A 74 -11.02 20.37 -8.05
C ASP A 74 -11.47 19.27 -7.08
N GLN A 75 -12.28 18.33 -7.56
CA GLN A 75 -12.68 17.16 -6.79
C GLN A 75 -11.49 16.28 -6.42
N THR A 76 -10.58 16.02 -7.37
CA THR A 76 -9.37 15.23 -7.12
C THR A 76 -8.48 15.92 -6.09
N ILE A 77 -8.22 17.24 -6.26
CA ILE A 77 -7.43 18.02 -5.30
C ILE A 77 -8.05 17.95 -3.89
N ALA A 78 -9.37 18.05 -3.81
CA ALA A 78 -10.09 17.95 -2.55
C ALA A 78 -10.00 16.55 -1.93
N ASN A 79 -10.26 15.51 -2.72
CA ASN A 79 -10.24 14.13 -2.25
C ASN A 79 -8.87 13.69 -1.70
N VAL A 80 -7.78 14.27 -2.23
CA VAL A 80 -6.41 13.95 -1.75
C VAL A 80 -5.87 14.98 -0.75
N GLY A 81 -6.70 15.93 -0.28
CA GLY A 81 -6.32 16.89 0.75
C GLY A 81 -5.23 17.89 0.32
N LEU A 82 -5.26 18.34 -0.94
CA LEU A 82 -4.27 19.28 -1.50
C LEU A 82 -4.85 20.67 -1.83
N GLN A 83 -6.00 21.06 -1.24
CA GLN A 83 -6.67 22.33 -1.56
C GLN A 83 -5.80 23.56 -1.24
N GLY A 84 -4.99 23.51 -0.17
CA GLY A 84 -4.16 24.63 0.27
C GLY A 84 -2.84 24.81 -0.50
N VAL A 85 -2.55 23.95 -1.49
CA VAL A 85 -1.22 23.91 -2.13
C VAL A 85 -1.04 24.99 -3.20
N GLY A 86 -2.13 25.47 -3.81
CA GLY A 86 -2.15 26.54 -4.78
C GLY A 86 -1.27 26.29 -6.01
N LYS A 87 -0.40 27.27 -6.35
CA LYS A 87 0.50 27.22 -7.50
C LYS A 87 1.85 26.56 -7.22
N LYS A 88 2.05 25.97 -6.02
CA LYS A 88 3.30 25.29 -5.67
C LYS A 88 3.59 24.18 -6.67
N LYS A 89 4.84 24.11 -7.17
CA LYS A 89 5.26 23.10 -8.15
C LYS A 89 5.49 21.75 -7.48
N PHE A 90 5.22 20.66 -8.20
CA PHE A 90 5.34 19.28 -7.73
C PHE A 90 6.72 18.95 -7.15
N ARG A 91 7.79 19.43 -7.77
CA ARG A 91 9.17 19.25 -7.26
C ARG A 91 9.35 19.74 -5.82
N ASN A 92 8.55 20.73 -5.38
CA ASN A 92 8.62 21.32 -4.05
C ASN A 92 7.65 20.69 -3.06
N TYR A 93 6.92 19.61 -3.45
CA TYR A 93 6.02 18.89 -2.56
C TYR A 93 6.82 18.02 -1.59
N SER A 94 6.29 17.80 -0.38
CA SER A 94 6.76 16.72 0.48
C SER A 94 6.48 15.37 -0.17
N MET A 95 7.15 14.31 0.27
CA MET A 95 6.92 12.96 -0.26
C MET A 95 5.44 12.56 -0.10
N GLY A 96 4.82 12.80 1.06
CA GLY A 96 3.40 12.53 1.28
C GLY A 96 2.47 13.31 0.35
N MET A 97 2.77 14.60 0.07
CA MET A 97 2.01 15.38 -0.93
C MET A 97 2.16 14.81 -2.34
N LYS A 98 3.35 14.37 -2.71
CA LYS A 98 3.63 13.73 -4.00
C LYS A 98 2.82 12.45 -4.15
N GLN A 99 2.83 11.61 -3.12
CA GLN A 99 2.11 10.36 -3.09
C GLN A 99 0.60 10.55 -3.15
N ARG A 100 0.05 11.51 -2.38
CA ARG A 100 -1.38 11.84 -2.42
C ARG A 100 -1.82 12.31 -3.82
N LEU A 101 -1.02 13.14 -4.50
CA LEU A 101 -1.34 13.57 -5.85
C LEU A 101 -1.29 12.40 -6.85
N ALA A 102 -0.30 11.50 -6.73
CA ALA A 102 -0.17 10.32 -7.57
C ALA A 102 -1.40 9.40 -7.43
N ILE A 103 -1.81 9.13 -6.19
CA ILE A 103 -3.04 8.36 -5.91
C ILE A 103 -4.26 9.05 -6.52
N GLY A 104 -4.39 10.38 -6.38
CA GLY A 104 -5.46 11.14 -7.00
C GLY A 104 -5.50 11.01 -8.53
N CYS A 105 -4.34 11.08 -9.18
CA CYS A 105 -4.22 10.87 -10.62
C CYS A 105 -4.56 9.43 -11.04
N ALA A 106 -4.20 8.42 -10.23
CA ALA A 106 -4.56 7.03 -10.50
C ALA A 106 -6.08 6.79 -10.39
N MET A 107 -6.78 7.57 -9.57
CA MET A 107 -8.23 7.49 -9.37
C MET A 107 -9.06 8.20 -10.45
N LEU A 108 -8.46 8.98 -11.36
CA LEU A 108 -9.18 9.81 -12.35
C LEU A 108 -10.10 9.02 -13.28
N SER A 109 -9.76 7.79 -13.62
CA SER A 109 -10.58 6.93 -14.49
C SER A 109 -11.68 6.17 -13.75
N GLY A 110 -11.83 6.36 -12.43
CA GLY A 110 -12.76 5.56 -11.61
C GLY A 110 -12.41 4.06 -11.65
N PRO A 111 -11.20 3.66 -11.24
CA PRO A 111 -10.77 2.27 -11.37
C PRO A 111 -11.53 1.35 -10.40
N ASP A 112 -11.65 0.07 -10.76
CA ASP A 112 -12.14 -0.98 -9.86
C ASP A 112 -11.01 -1.55 -8.98
N LEU A 113 -9.76 -1.47 -9.46
CA LEU A 113 -8.55 -1.92 -8.78
C LEU A 113 -7.49 -0.82 -8.77
N LEU A 114 -6.93 -0.54 -7.59
CA LEU A 114 -5.81 0.37 -7.41
C LEU A 114 -4.56 -0.43 -7.00
N LEU A 115 -3.53 -0.36 -7.83
CA LEU A 115 -2.22 -1.00 -7.58
C LEU A 115 -1.25 0.03 -7.04
N LEU A 116 -0.66 -0.23 -5.88
CA LEU A 116 0.27 0.66 -5.21
C LEU A 116 1.56 -0.08 -4.88
N ASP A 117 2.65 0.32 -5.52
CA ASP A 117 3.96 -0.25 -5.26
C ASP A 117 4.72 0.61 -4.25
N GLU A 118 4.92 0.08 -3.02
CA GLU A 118 5.59 0.71 -1.88
C GLU A 118 5.07 2.15 -1.57
N PRO A 119 3.74 2.39 -1.46
CA PRO A 119 3.16 3.74 -1.42
C PRO A 119 3.51 4.55 -0.17
N ILE A 120 4.00 3.92 0.87
CA ILE A 120 4.36 4.53 2.16
C ILE A 120 5.86 4.59 2.40
N ASN A 121 6.65 4.05 1.46
CA ASN A 121 8.11 4.06 1.57
C ASN A 121 8.67 5.50 1.58
N GLY A 122 9.56 5.78 2.55
CA GLY A 122 10.19 7.10 2.69
C GLY A 122 9.30 8.21 3.23
N LEU A 123 8.10 7.89 3.72
CA LEU A 123 7.25 8.84 4.41
C LEU A 123 7.63 8.96 5.90
N ASP A 124 7.39 10.14 6.46
CA ASP A 124 7.41 10.32 7.91
C ASP A 124 6.15 9.69 8.55
N PRO A 125 6.14 9.48 9.89
CA PRO A 125 4.99 8.84 10.56
C PRO A 125 3.66 9.53 10.32
N VAL A 126 3.63 10.86 10.18
CA VAL A 126 2.41 11.62 9.89
C VAL A 126 1.92 11.34 8.47
N GLY A 127 2.83 11.34 7.49
CA GLY A 127 2.53 11.01 6.09
C GLY A 127 2.00 9.59 5.92
N ILE A 128 2.53 8.61 6.67
CA ILE A 128 2.03 7.23 6.67
C ILE A 128 0.55 7.20 7.11
N VAL A 129 0.22 7.86 8.21
CA VAL A 129 -1.16 7.94 8.71
C VAL A 129 -2.08 8.64 7.71
N GLU A 130 -1.63 9.74 7.08
CA GLU A 130 -2.41 10.45 6.06
C GLU A 130 -2.70 9.57 4.84
N ILE A 131 -1.70 8.84 4.31
CA ILE A 131 -1.89 7.93 3.16
C ILE A 131 -2.82 6.79 3.55
N ARG A 132 -2.64 6.19 4.73
CA ARG A 132 -3.51 5.12 5.23
C ARG A 132 -4.98 5.55 5.29
N ASN A 133 -5.23 6.73 5.86
CA ASN A 133 -6.59 7.29 5.96
C ASN A 133 -7.18 7.57 4.57
N LEU A 134 -6.37 8.10 3.65
CA LEU A 134 -6.79 8.33 2.27
C LEU A 134 -7.20 7.01 1.57
N LEU A 135 -6.40 5.95 1.71
CA LEU A 135 -6.70 4.65 1.11
C LEU A 135 -7.95 4.00 1.70
N LYS A 136 -8.14 4.07 3.04
CA LYS A 136 -9.39 3.64 3.69
C LYS A 136 -10.60 4.39 3.13
N GLN A 137 -10.51 5.72 2.99
CA GLN A 137 -11.59 6.53 2.43
C GLN A 137 -11.88 6.16 0.96
N ILE A 138 -10.85 5.92 0.14
CA ILE A 138 -11.03 5.50 -1.26
C ILE A 138 -11.77 4.16 -1.32
N ASN A 139 -11.33 3.16 -0.55
CA ASN A 139 -11.99 1.86 -0.51
C ASN A 139 -13.44 1.97 -0.04
N GLN A 140 -13.70 2.65 1.08
CA GLN A 140 -15.03 2.74 1.68
C GLN A 140 -16.01 3.57 0.83
N ARG A 141 -15.54 4.68 0.23
CA ARG A 141 -16.41 5.60 -0.50
C ARG A 141 -16.68 5.18 -1.94
N PHE A 142 -15.69 4.55 -2.59
CA PHE A 142 -15.75 4.24 -4.01
C PHE A 142 -15.79 2.73 -4.30
N GLY A 143 -15.67 1.88 -3.28
CA GLY A 143 -15.68 0.42 -3.43
C GLY A 143 -14.46 -0.13 -4.19
N VAL A 144 -13.38 0.63 -4.29
CA VAL A 144 -12.18 0.25 -5.05
C VAL A 144 -11.41 -0.81 -4.28
N THR A 145 -11.10 -1.92 -4.93
CA THR A 145 -10.13 -2.90 -4.38
C THR A 145 -8.72 -2.31 -4.46
N ILE A 146 -7.95 -2.45 -3.38
CA ILE A 146 -6.60 -1.88 -3.31
C ILE A 146 -5.60 -3.01 -3.08
N LEU A 147 -4.65 -3.16 -3.99
CA LEU A 147 -3.49 -4.04 -3.83
C LEU A 147 -2.25 -3.20 -3.54
N ILE A 148 -1.63 -3.45 -2.39
CA ILE A 148 -0.47 -2.69 -1.91
C ILE A 148 0.72 -3.63 -1.77
N SER A 149 1.87 -3.27 -2.33
CA SER A 149 3.13 -3.87 -1.95
C SER A 149 3.76 -3.09 -0.79
N SER A 150 4.34 -3.79 0.16
CA SER A 150 5.23 -3.22 1.18
C SER A 150 6.21 -4.27 1.69
N HIS A 151 7.32 -3.83 2.23
CA HIS A 151 8.27 -4.66 2.97
C HIS A 151 8.14 -4.48 4.50
N ILE A 152 7.23 -3.63 4.96
CA ILE A 152 6.99 -3.32 6.37
C ILE A 152 5.59 -3.79 6.77
N LEU A 153 5.52 -4.96 7.41
CA LEU A 153 4.26 -5.60 7.77
C LEU A 153 3.44 -4.76 8.75
N THR A 154 4.09 -4.11 9.72
CA THR A 154 3.43 -3.29 10.76
C THR A 154 2.66 -2.12 10.19
N GLU A 155 3.10 -1.56 9.06
CA GLU A 155 2.42 -0.44 8.41
C GLU A 155 1.15 -0.87 7.65
N LEU A 156 1.14 -2.11 7.15
CA LEU A 156 -0.01 -2.69 6.46
C LEU A 156 -1.06 -3.24 7.42
N HIS A 157 -0.67 -3.60 8.64
CA HIS A 157 -1.54 -4.30 9.60
C HIS A 157 -2.85 -3.54 9.90
N GLU A 158 -2.81 -2.23 9.94
CA GLU A 158 -4.00 -1.40 10.16
C GLU A 158 -4.82 -1.09 8.90
N LEU A 159 -4.36 -1.55 7.74
CA LEU A 159 -4.97 -1.22 6.45
C LEU A 159 -5.47 -2.46 5.70
N ALA A 160 -4.66 -3.51 5.63
CA ALA A 160 -4.93 -4.68 4.82
C ALA A 160 -5.94 -5.64 5.49
N THR A 161 -6.83 -6.20 4.69
CA THR A 161 -7.76 -7.26 5.10
C THR A 161 -7.19 -8.64 4.83
N ASP A 162 -6.34 -8.74 3.80
CA ASP A 162 -5.73 -9.98 3.33
C ASP A 162 -4.27 -9.75 2.96
N TYR A 163 -3.45 -10.79 3.12
CA TYR A 163 -2.02 -10.76 2.89
C TYR A 163 -1.60 -11.86 1.93
N ILE A 164 -0.77 -11.51 0.97
CA ILE A 164 -0.05 -12.45 0.10
C ILE A 164 1.43 -12.32 0.41
N MET A 165 2.01 -13.35 0.98
CA MET A 165 3.43 -13.38 1.33
C MET A 165 4.24 -13.96 0.18
N ILE A 166 5.25 -13.20 -0.28
CA ILE A 166 6.12 -13.59 -1.39
C ILE A 166 7.56 -13.66 -0.90
N ASP A 167 8.20 -14.82 -1.09
CA ASP A 167 9.64 -14.97 -0.92
C ASP A 167 10.26 -15.62 -2.15
N ARG A 168 11.42 -15.07 -2.60
CA ARG A 168 12.18 -15.53 -3.77
C ARG A 168 11.33 -15.76 -5.03
N GLY A 169 10.31 -14.92 -5.24
CA GLY A 169 9.43 -15.00 -6.39
C GLY A 169 8.29 -16.03 -6.26
N GLN A 170 8.18 -16.73 -5.14
CA GLN A 170 7.12 -17.69 -4.87
C GLN A 170 6.14 -17.15 -3.83
N ILE A 171 4.85 -17.42 -4.01
CA ILE A 171 3.84 -17.19 -2.99
C ILE A 171 4.00 -18.30 -1.95
N ILE A 172 4.33 -17.90 -0.71
CA ILE A 172 4.55 -18.83 0.41
C ILE A 172 3.32 -18.96 1.30
N ASP A 173 2.48 -17.94 1.37
CA ASP A 173 1.25 -17.97 2.14
C ASP A 173 0.24 -16.92 1.68
N CYS A 174 -1.05 -17.20 1.88
CA CYS A 174 -2.15 -16.28 1.67
C CYS A 174 -3.03 -16.32 2.93
N LEU A 175 -3.14 -15.19 3.63
CA LEU A 175 -3.76 -15.12 4.95
C LEU A 175 -4.70 -13.92 5.04
N SER A 176 -5.85 -14.10 5.69
CA SER A 176 -6.61 -12.94 6.17
C SER A 176 -5.90 -12.26 7.36
N ALA A 177 -6.26 -11.01 7.66
CA ALA A 177 -5.74 -10.30 8.81
C ALA A 177 -5.95 -11.08 10.12
N ALA A 178 -7.13 -11.69 10.30
CA ALA A 178 -7.44 -12.52 11.47
C ALA A 178 -6.54 -13.77 11.58
N GLN A 179 -6.24 -14.42 10.44
CA GLN A 179 -5.32 -15.57 10.41
C GLN A 179 -3.88 -15.16 10.70
N LEU A 180 -3.47 -13.99 10.20
CA LEU A 180 -2.14 -13.43 10.51
C LEU A 180 -2.02 -13.13 12.00
N ASP A 181 -3.02 -12.47 12.60
CA ASP A 181 -3.05 -12.17 14.04
C ASP A 181 -2.99 -13.43 14.88
N ALA A 182 -3.69 -14.50 14.48
CA ALA A 182 -3.65 -15.79 15.16
C ALA A 182 -2.27 -16.46 15.08
N LYS A 183 -1.53 -16.24 13.97
CA LYS A 183 -0.15 -16.76 13.81
C LYS A 183 0.89 -15.88 14.52
N CYS A 184 0.61 -14.58 14.71
CA CYS A 184 1.49 -13.66 15.40
C CYS A 184 1.29 -13.82 16.91
N HIS A 185 2.10 -14.67 17.55
CA HIS A 185 2.15 -14.73 19.01
C HIS A 185 2.58 -13.37 19.56
N ARG A 186 1.73 -12.74 20.36
CA ARG A 186 2.11 -11.54 21.11
C ARG A 186 3.24 -11.91 22.06
N ARG A 187 4.40 -11.29 21.87
CA ARG A 187 5.55 -11.48 22.76
C ARG A 187 5.63 -10.30 23.71
N LEU A 188 5.67 -10.57 24.99
CA LEU A 188 5.97 -9.56 26.01
C LEU A 188 7.48 -9.54 26.26
N ARG A 189 8.11 -8.36 26.13
CA ARG A 189 9.50 -8.16 26.51
C ARG A 189 9.53 -7.51 27.88
N LEU A 190 10.12 -8.18 28.84
CA LEU A 190 10.33 -7.70 30.20
C LEU A 190 11.81 -7.46 30.42
N ARG A 191 12.19 -6.25 30.80
CA ARG A 191 13.56 -5.93 31.18
C ARG A 191 13.66 -5.89 32.71
N THR A 192 14.62 -6.59 33.28
CA THR A 192 14.76 -6.75 34.73
C THR A 192 16.20 -6.90 35.17
N ASN A 193 16.49 -6.41 36.37
CA ASN A 193 17.81 -6.58 37.03
C ASN A 193 17.94 -7.97 37.68
N ASP A 194 16.84 -8.74 37.83
CA ASP A 194 16.82 -10.07 38.43
C ASP A 194 15.95 -11.01 37.58
N VAL A 195 16.57 -11.51 36.53
CA VAL A 195 15.91 -12.42 35.55
C VAL A 195 15.39 -13.68 36.24
N LYS A 196 16.16 -14.25 37.21
CA LYS A 196 15.76 -15.48 37.87
C LYS A 196 14.48 -15.32 38.68
N LYS A 197 14.42 -14.25 39.48
CA LYS A 197 13.24 -13.94 40.30
C LYS A 197 11.97 -13.70 39.47
N VAL A 198 12.12 -13.01 38.32
CA VAL A 198 10.98 -12.76 37.41
C VAL A 198 10.54 -14.06 36.75
N LEU A 199 11.45 -14.91 36.32
CA LEU A 199 11.12 -16.24 35.78
C LEU A 199 10.39 -17.11 36.81
N ASP A 200 10.81 -17.14 38.06
CA ASP A 200 10.13 -17.90 39.12
C ASP A 200 8.70 -17.37 39.35
N ILE A 201 8.51 -16.06 39.38
CA ILE A 201 7.18 -15.44 39.51
C ILE A 201 6.29 -15.78 38.31
N LEU A 202 6.83 -15.69 37.12
CA LEU A 202 6.09 -16.00 35.87
C LEU A 202 5.70 -17.49 35.83
N ALA A 203 6.61 -18.38 36.19
CA ALA A 203 6.35 -19.83 36.25
C ALA A 203 5.27 -20.20 37.29
N MET A 204 5.26 -19.51 38.45
CA MET A 204 4.28 -19.75 39.53
C MET A 204 2.87 -19.26 39.17
N ARG A 205 2.74 -18.18 38.40
CA ARG A 205 1.45 -17.52 38.15
C ARG A 205 0.87 -17.76 36.76
N TYR A 206 1.69 -18.09 35.78
CA TYR A 206 1.30 -18.22 34.38
C TYR A 206 1.90 -19.48 33.79
N ASN A 207 1.10 -20.26 33.10
CA ASN A 207 1.55 -21.45 32.37
C ASN A 207 2.15 -21.01 31.02
N LEU A 208 3.38 -20.46 31.07
CA LEU A 208 4.02 -19.85 29.89
C LEU A 208 4.69 -20.93 29.05
N VAL A 209 4.38 -20.93 27.76
CA VAL A 209 5.02 -21.76 26.74
C VAL A 209 5.96 -20.86 25.93
N ASN A 210 7.24 -21.26 25.75
CA ASN A 210 8.25 -20.52 24.98
C ASN A 210 8.76 -19.23 25.63
N VAL A 211 9.43 -19.34 26.80
CA VAL A 211 10.16 -18.23 27.42
C VAL A 211 11.60 -18.21 26.91
N TYR A 212 12.04 -17.07 26.36
CA TYR A 212 13.41 -16.86 25.94
C TYR A 212 14.09 -15.79 26.81
N VAL A 213 15.35 -16.02 27.19
CA VAL A 213 16.14 -15.08 27.97
C VAL A 213 17.32 -14.59 27.12
N ASN A 214 17.48 -13.28 27.01
CA ASN A 214 18.59 -12.65 26.32
C ASN A 214 19.18 -11.53 27.21
N GLY A 215 20.25 -11.84 27.95
CA GLY A 215 20.83 -10.92 28.91
C GLY A 215 19.86 -10.52 30.03
N ASP A 216 19.49 -9.25 30.12
CA ASP A 216 18.54 -8.67 31.08
C ASP A 216 17.08 -8.66 30.55
N GLU A 217 16.84 -9.21 29.38
CA GLU A 217 15.51 -9.28 28.76
C GLU A 217 14.92 -10.70 28.82
N ILE A 218 13.67 -10.79 29.22
CA ILE A 218 12.83 -11.99 29.17
C ILE A 218 11.78 -11.75 28.09
N ILE A 219 11.66 -12.67 27.15
CA ILE A 219 10.66 -12.65 26.06
C ILE A 219 9.69 -13.82 26.31
N VAL A 220 8.42 -13.49 26.44
CA VAL A 220 7.35 -14.43 26.74
C VAL A 220 6.33 -14.42 25.63
#